data_f410c6488752580bb40faad83c13329d
#
_entry.id   f410c6488752580bb40faad83c13329d
#
_cell.length_a   1.000
_cell.length_b   1.000
_cell.length_c   1.000
_cell.angle_alpha   90.00
_cell.angle_beta   90.00
_cell.angle_gamma   90.00
#
_symmetry.space_group_name_H-M   'P 1'
#
loop_
_entity.id
_entity.type
_entity.pdbx_description
1 polymer ?
#
loop_
_entity_poly.entity_id
_entity_poly.type
_entity_poly.pdbx_seq_one_letter_code
_entity_poly.pdbx_strand_id
1 'polypeptide(L)'
;MNISYNWLKEYVNFDLTPDETAAALTSIGLETGGVEEVQTIKGGLEGLVIGEVLTCVEHPNSDHLHITTVNLGDGEPVQIVCGAPNVAAGQKVVVATLGTKLYDGDECFTIKKSKIRGVESTGMICAEDEIGIGTDHAGIIVLPAEAVPGTLAKDYYNIKSDYVLEVDITPNRADACSHYGVARDLYAYLIQNGKQATLQRPSVDAFKVENHDLDIEVTVENSEACPHYAGVTVKGVTVKESPEWLQNKLRLIGVRPINNVVDITNYIVHAFGQPLHCFDAGKIKGNEVIVKTMPEGTPFVTLDEVERKLNERDLMICNKEEAMCIAGVFGGLDSGSTEATTDVFIESAYFHPTWVRKTARRHGLNTDASFRFERGIDPNGVIYCLKLAAIMVKELAGGTISSEIKDVFTAPAKDFVVELNYGKVHSLVGKVIPVETIKSIVTSLEMKITNETAEGLTLSVPPYRVDVQRDCDVIEDILRIYGYNNVEIPSTLKSSLTTKGENDKSNKLQNLVAEQLVGCGFNEILN
;
A
#
# COMPACT_ATOMS: atom_id res chain seq x y z
N MET A 1 -5.17 6.62 2.05
CA MET A 1 -4.17 5.59 1.63
C MET A 1 -4.72 4.85 0.42
N ASN A 2 -3.90 4.69 -0.61
CA ASN A 2 -4.31 4.00 -1.84
C ASN A 2 -4.14 2.49 -1.71
N ILE A 3 -5.22 1.75 -1.96
CA ILE A 3 -5.27 0.29 -1.93
C ILE A 3 -5.64 -0.23 -3.31
N SER A 4 -4.76 -1.03 -3.92
CA SER A 4 -5.06 -1.73 -5.16
C SER A 4 -6.01 -2.90 -4.89
N TYR A 5 -7.11 -2.95 -5.63
CA TYR A 5 -8.11 -4.00 -5.53
C TYR A 5 -7.55 -5.37 -5.93
N ASN A 6 -6.75 -5.44 -7.01
CA ASN A 6 -6.14 -6.69 -7.44
C ASN A 6 -5.05 -7.15 -6.47
N TRP A 7 -4.28 -6.23 -5.90
CA TRP A 7 -3.28 -6.57 -4.88
C TRP A 7 -3.95 -7.05 -3.59
N LEU A 8 -5.09 -6.46 -3.21
CA LEU A 8 -5.88 -6.92 -2.06
C LEU A 8 -6.33 -8.38 -2.22
N LYS A 9 -6.71 -8.78 -3.46
CA LYS A 9 -7.10 -10.17 -3.79
C LYS A 9 -5.98 -11.20 -3.68
N GLU A 10 -4.73 -10.77 -3.64
CA GLU A 10 -3.60 -11.68 -3.38
C GLU A 10 -3.58 -12.16 -1.92
N TYR A 11 -4.15 -11.39 -1.00
CA TYR A 11 -4.18 -11.72 0.44
C TYR A 11 -5.50 -12.32 0.90
N VAL A 12 -6.61 -11.89 0.34
CA VAL A 12 -7.93 -12.42 0.66
C VAL A 12 -8.72 -12.70 -0.62
N ASN A 13 -9.23 -13.92 -0.75
CA ASN A 13 -10.05 -14.28 -1.91
C ASN A 13 -11.49 -13.81 -1.71
N PHE A 14 -12.04 -13.12 -2.71
CA PHE A 14 -13.43 -12.64 -2.72
C PHE A 14 -13.89 -12.31 -4.14
N ASP A 15 -15.21 -12.18 -4.31
CA ASP A 15 -15.90 -11.91 -5.59
C ASP A 15 -16.73 -10.60 -5.57
N LEU A 16 -16.56 -9.78 -4.53
CA LEU A 16 -17.14 -8.44 -4.51
C LEU A 16 -16.55 -7.60 -5.65
N THR A 17 -17.35 -6.76 -6.27
CA THR A 17 -16.88 -5.71 -7.20
C THR A 17 -16.07 -4.64 -6.47
N PRO A 18 -15.33 -3.78 -7.17
CA PRO A 18 -14.61 -2.66 -6.52
C PRO A 18 -15.53 -1.77 -5.67
N ASP A 19 -16.73 -1.42 -6.18
CA ASP A 19 -17.70 -0.60 -5.46
C ASP A 19 -18.29 -1.32 -4.25
N GLU A 20 -18.61 -2.61 -4.37
CA GLU A 20 -19.06 -3.43 -3.24
C GLU A 20 -17.95 -3.57 -2.18
N THR A 21 -16.70 -3.67 -2.61
CA THR A 21 -15.54 -3.72 -1.69
C THR A 21 -15.39 -2.40 -0.93
N ALA A 22 -15.51 -1.26 -1.62
CA ALA A 22 -15.50 0.06 -1.00
C ALA A 22 -16.63 0.23 0.02
N ALA A 23 -17.84 -0.20 -0.33
CA ALA A 23 -18.99 -0.17 0.58
C ALA A 23 -18.78 -1.09 1.80
N ALA A 24 -18.22 -2.29 1.60
CA ALA A 24 -17.88 -3.21 2.67
C ALA A 24 -16.85 -2.61 3.64
N LEU A 25 -15.75 -2.07 3.13
CA LEU A 25 -14.71 -1.42 3.93
C LEU A 25 -15.25 -0.25 4.73
N THR A 26 -16.03 0.63 4.09
CA THR A 26 -16.69 1.77 4.77
C THR A 26 -17.60 1.27 5.89
N SER A 27 -18.37 0.21 5.67
CA SER A 27 -19.32 -0.32 6.66
C SER A 27 -18.64 -0.85 7.93
N ILE A 28 -17.38 -1.23 7.86
CA ILE A 28 -16.57 -1.74 8.98
C ILE A 28 -15.57 -0.73 9.53
N GLY A 29 -15.71 0.55 9.15
CA GLY A 29 -14.92 1.67 9.69
C GLY A 29 -13.63 1.98 8.94
N LEU A 30 -13.43 1.44 7.75
CA LEU A 30 -12.39 1.83 6.81
C LEU A 30 -13.03 2.65 5.67
N GLU A 31 -13.31 3.93 5.96
CA GLU A 31 -14.01 4.82 5.02
C GLU A 31 -13.27 4.89 3.68
N THR A 32 -13.99 4.61 2.60
CA THR A 32 -13.46 4.68 1.25
C THR A 32 -14.03 5.89 0.54
N GLY A 33 -13.18 6.90 0.28
CA GLY A 33 -13.56 8.18 -0.31
C GLY A 33 -13.76 8.11 -1.83
N GLY A 34 -13.11 7.17 -2.51
CA GLY A 34 -13.21 7.02 -3.96
C GLY A 34 -12.77 5.64 -4.45
N VAL A 35 -13.26 5.30 -5.64
CA VAL A 35 -12.83 4.13 -6.42
C VAL A 35 -12.45 4.63 -7.79
N GLU A 36 -11.19 4.49 -8.17
CA GLU A 36 -10.66 4.93 -9.46
C GLU A 36 -10.18 3.73 -10.27
N GLU A 37 -10.66 3.59 -11.51
CA GLU A 37 -10.10 2.61 -12.44
C GLU A 37 -8.78 3.14 -13.00
N VAL A 38 -7.70 2.42 -12.76
CA VAL A 38 -6.37 2.73 -13.26
C VAL A 38 -5.97 1.70 -14.30
N GLN A 39 -5.77 2.17 -15.52
CA GLN A 39 -5.33 1.35 -16.64
C GLN A 39 -3.81 1.44 -16.74
N THR A 40 -3.14 0.29 -16.92
CA THR A 40 -1.68 0.22 -17.12
C THR A 40 -1.24 0.99 -18.35
N ILE A 41 -2.11 1.08 -19.35
CA ILE A 41 -1.94 1.91 -20.56
C ILE A 41 -3.14 2.84 -20.63
N LYS A 42 -2.90 4.14 -20.78
CA LYS A 42 -3.93 5.17 -20.85
C LYS A 42 -4.91 4.88 -21.99
N GLY A 43 -6.19 4.75 -21.68
CA GLY A 43 -7.22 4.36 -22.64
C GLY A 43 -7.40 2.84 -22.81
N GLY A 44 -6.63 2.00 -22.10
CA GLY A 44 -6.82 0.53 -22.04
C GLY A 44 -6.78 -0.19 -23.37
N LEU A 45 -6.18 0.39 -24.40
CA LEU A 45 -6.21 -0.08 -25.78
C LEU A 45 -7.63 -0.28 -26.35
N GLU A 46 -8.62 0.46 -25.84
CA GLU A 46 -10.00 0.40 -26.33
C GLU A 46 -10.10 0.86 -27.79
N GLY A 47 -10.79 0.07 -28.63
CA GLY A 47 -10.97 0.33 -30.07
C GLY A 47 -9.76 -0.04 -30.94
N LEU A 48 -8.67 -0.57 -30.35
CA LEU A 48 -7.55 -1.13 -31.06
C LEU A 48 -7.77 -2.63 -31.34
N VAL A 49 -7.51 -3.05 -32.58
CA VAL A 49 -7.78 -4.42 -33.06
C VAL A 49 -6.57 -4.93 -33.84
N ILE A 50 -6.28 -6.22 -33.74
CA ILE A 50 -5.28 -6.87 -34.59
C ILE A 50 -5.82 -6.97 -36.01
N GLY A 51 -5.08 -6.48 -36.98
CA GLY A 51 -5.41 -6.55 -38.38
C GLY A 51 -4.36 -7.31 -39.22
N GLU A 52 -4.75 -7.72 -40.43
CA GLU A 52 -3.85 -8.27 -41.42
C GLU A 52 -3.83 -7.39 -42.66
N VAL A 53 -2.66 -6.93 -43.06
CA VAL A 53 -2.47 -6.15 -44.30
C VAL A 53 -2.60 -7.07 -45.49
N LEU A 54 -3.71 -7.02 -46.20
CA LEU A 54 -3.96 -7.85 -47.40
C LEU A 54 -3.20 -7.32 -48.61
N THR A 55 -3.22 -6.00 -48.80
CA THR A 55 -2.52 -5.32 -49.91
C THR A 55 -1.80 -4.07 -49.41
N CYS A 56 -0.68 -3.77 -50.03
CA CYS A 56 0.10 -2.56 -49.79
C CYS A 56 0.61 -2.04 -51.13
N VAL A 57 0.13 -0.87 -51.53
CA VAL A 57 0.52 -0.23 -52.81
C VAL A 57 0.97 1.20 -52.60
N GLU A 58 1.84 1.71 -53.45
CA GLU A 58 2.33 3.09 -53.37
C GLU A 58 1.18 4.10 -53.55
N HIS A 59 1.24 5.21 -52.83
CA HIS A 59 0.23 6.25 -52.94
C HIS A 59 0.49 7.11 -54.18
N PRO A 60 -0.50 7.32 -55.09
CA PRO A 60 -0.30 7.96 -56.38
C PRO A 60 0.22 9.42 -56.30
N ASN A 61 0.03 10.08 -55.17
CA ASN A 61 0.42 11.48 -54.95
C ASN A 61 1.44 11.64 -53.80
N SER A 62 2.22 10.60 -53.48
CA SER A 62 3.22 10.64 -52.43
C SER A 62 4.30 9.59 -52.64
N ASP A 63 5.53 9.92 -52.26
CA ASP A 63 6.73 9.11 -52.36
C ASP A 63 7.03 8.28 -51.08
N HIS A 64 6.25 8.50 -49.99
CA HIS A 64 6.44 7.84 -48.70
C HIS A 64 5.15 7.29 -48.12
N LEU A 65 4.00 7.51 -48.75
CA LEU A 65 2.72 6.95 -48.27
C LEU A 65 2.36 5.69 -49.03
N HIS A 66 1.71 4.78 -48.32
CA HIS A 66 1.16 3.53 -48.86
C HIS A 66 -0.35 3.47 -48.61
N ILE A 67 -1.07 2.95 -49.61
CA ILE A 67 -2.48 2.60 -49.49
C ILE A 67 -2.55 1.13 -49.15
N THR A 68 -3.11 0.80 -47.96
CA THR A 68 -3.25 -0.57 -47.50
C THR A 68 -4.72 -0.96 -47.44
N THR A 69 -5.00 -2.24 -47.70
CA THR A 69 -6.28 -2.86 -47.39
C THR A 69 -6.06 -3.82 -46.24
N VAL A 70 -6.76 -3.61 -45.13
CA VAL A 70 -6.54 -4.34 -43.86
C VAL A 70 -7.79 -5.12 -43.47
N ASN A 71 -7.61 -6.42 -43.24
CA ASN A 71 -8.64 -7.30 -42.68
C ASN A 71 -8.63 -7.20 -41.15
N LEU A 72 -9.77 -6.86 -40.57
CA LEU A 72 -9.94 -6.72 -39.12
C LEU A 72 -10.67 -7.93 -38.47
N GLY A 73 -10.72 -9.05 -39.17
CA GLY A 73 -11.36 -10.30 -38.70
C GLY A 73 -12.79 -10.45 -39.16
N ASP A 74 -13.64 -9.51 -38.82
CA ASP A 74 -15.07 -9.50 -39.21
C ASP A 74 -15.38 -8.35 -40.17
N GLY A 75 -16.19 -8.59 -41.18
CA GLY A 75 -16.66 -7.60 -42.15
C GLY A 75 -15.79 -7.45 -43.37
N GLU A 76 -16.02 -6.35 -44.13
CA GLU A 76 -15.21 -6.01 -45.32
C GLU A 76 -13.87 -5.37 -44.91
N PRO A 77 -12.77 -5.71 -45.62
CA PRO A 77 -11.48 -5.10 -45.37
C PRO A 77 -11.52 -3.57 -45.47
N VAL A 78 -10.83 -2.89 -44.59
CA VAL A 78 -10.81 -1.43 -44.52
C VAL A 78 -9.60 -0.85 -45.23
N GLN A 79 -9.78 0.32 -45.85
CA GLN A 79 -8.68 1.04 -46.49
C GLN A 79 -8.03 1.99 -45.49
N ILE A 80 -6.70 1.89 -45.34
CA ILE A 80 -5.91 2.75 -44.48
C ILE A 80 -4.71 3.28 -45.23
N VAL A 81 -4.47 4.57 -45.15
CA VAL A 81 -3.25 5.21 -45.68
C VAL A 81 -2.21 5.24 -44.57
N CYS A 82 -1.07 4.61 -44.80
CA CYS A 82 0.04 4.47 -43.83
C CYS A 82 1.30 5.17 -44.36
N GLY A 83 1.99 5.89 -43.49
CA GLY A 83 3.25 6.57 -43.78
C GLY A 83 4.48 5.85 -43.24
N ALA A 84 4.32 4.74 -42.57
CA ALA A 84 5.45 4.02 -41.99
C ALA A 84 6.28 3.29 -43.05
N PRO A 85 7.62 3.35 -42.98
CA PRO A 85 8.51 2.76 -43.97
C PRO A 85 8.53 1.22 -43.95
N ASN A 86 8.08 0.61 -42.87
CA ASN A 86 8.11 -0.84 -42.65
C ASN A 86 6.76 -1.55 -42.97
N VAL A 87 5.75 -0.83 -43.50
CA VAL A 87 4.46 -1.45 -43.82
C VAL A 87 4.56 -2.31 -45.08
N ALA A 88 4.05 -3.55 -45.06
CA ALA A 88 4.03 -4.48 -46.17
C ALA A 88 2.81 -5.41 -46.14
N ALA A 89 2.43 -5.95 -47.30
CA ALA A 89 1.39 -6.96 -47.41
C ALA A 89 1.77 -8.24 -46.65
N GLY A 90 0.80 -8.90 -46.03
CA GLY A 90 0.96 -10.13 -45.25
C GLY A 90 1.31 -9.90 -43.77
N GLN A 91 1.58 -8.66 -43.36
CA GLN A 91 1.89 -8.37 -41.95
C GLN A 91 0.64 -8.38 -41.06
N LYS A 92 0.85 -8.83 -39.82
CA LYS A 92 -0.12 -8.64 -38.71
C LYS A 92 0.26 -7.35 -38.01
N VAL A 93 -0.71 -6.47 -37.80
CA VAL A 93 -0.50 -5.11 -37.30
C VAL A 93 -1.55 -4.73 -36.28
N VAL A 94 -1.29 -3.67 -35.50
CA VAL A 94 -2.27 -3.09 -34.59
C VAL A 94 -2.96 -1.92 -35.26
N VAL A 95 -4.29 -1.94 -35.29
CA VAL A 95 -5.11 -0.96 -36.00
C VAL A 95 -6.03 -0.23 -35.03
N ALA A 96 -5.95 1.10 -35.01
CA ALA A 96 -6.93 1.97 -34.39
C ALA A 96 -8.12 2.16 -35.34
N THR A 97 -9.29 1.68 -34.93
CA THR A 97 -10.54 1.80 -35.71
C THR A 97 -11.18 3.18 -35.57
N LEU A 98 -12.20 3.48 -36.37
CA LEU A 98 -12.90 4.76 -36.26
C LEU A 98 -13.53 4.94 -34.87
N GLY A 99 -13.29 6.10 -34.26
CA GLY A 99 -13.76 6.40 -32.91
C GLY A 99 -12.76 6.08 -31.80
N THR A 100 -11.71 5.32 -32.08
CA THR A 100 -10.63 5.03 -31.11
C THR A 100 -9.97 6.33 -30.64
N LYS A 101 -9.74 6.43 -29.34
CA LYS A 101 -8.97 7.51 -28.73
C LYS A 101 -7.55 7.04 -28.51
N LEU A 102 -6.59 7.80 -29.04
CA LEU A 102 -5.16 7.63 -28.78
C LEU A 102 -4.68 8.78 -27.89
N TYR A 103 -3.66 8.52 -27.07
CA TYR A 103 -3.17 9.44 -26.05
C TYR A 103 -1.69 9.73 -26.25
N ASP A 104 -1.33 11.01 -26.19
CA ASP A 104 0.04 11.48 -26.13
C ASP A 104 0.19 12.34 -24.87
N GLY A 105 0.77 11.79 -23.82
CA GLY A 105 0.78 12.40 -22.50
C GLY A 105 -0.64 12.70 -22.00
N ASP A 106 -0.95 13.99 -21.81
CA ASP A 106 -2.30 14.44 -21.38
C ASP A 106 -3.22 14.78 -22.56
N GLU A 107 -2.70 14.84 -23.77
CA GLU A 107 -3.50 15.10 -24.97
C GLU A 107 -4.17 13.82 -25.47
N CYS A 108 -5.33 13.99 -26.10
CA CYS A 108 -6.12 12.89 -26.63
C CYS A 108 -6.65 13.26 -28.02
N PHE A 109 -6.44 12.40 -28.99
CA PHE A 109 -7.05 12.56 -30.30
C PHE A 109 -7.89 11.34 -30.69
N THR A 110 -8.96 11.58 -31.44
CA THR A 110 -9.89 10.53 -31.85
C THR A 110 -9.69 10.21 -33.33
N ILE A 111 -9.54 8.95 -33.69
CA ILE A 111 -9.44 8.47 -35.07
C ILE A 111 -10.75 8.72 -35.79
N LYS A 112 -10.67 9.50 -36.88
CA LYS A 112 -11.81 9.86 -37.72
C LYS A 112 -11.53 9.48 -39.17
N LYS A 113 -12.59 9.21 -39.92
CA LYS A 113 -12.51 9.05 -41.34
C LYS A 113 -11.89 10.31 -41.97
N SER A 114 -10.79 10.17 -42.67
CA SER A 114 -10.02 11.27 -43.24
C SER A 114 -9.67 11.03 -44.71
N LYS A 115 -9.33 12.11 -45.45
CA LYS A 115 -8.74 12.04 -46.79
C LYS A 115 -7.30 12.50 -46.74
N ILE A 116 -6.38 11.60 -47.01
CA ILE A 116 -4.95 11.86 -46.99
C ILE A 116 -4.49 11.97 -48.46
N ARG A 117 -4.09 13.17 -48.89
CA ARG A 117 -3.73 13.50 -50.29
C ARG A 117 -4.75 12.98 -51.33
N GLY A 118 -6.04 13.04 -50.99
CA GLY A 118 -7.15 12.66 -51.87
C GLY A 118 -7.64 11.21 -51.73
N VAL A 119 -6.92 10.36 -51.01
CA VAL A 119 -7.28 8.97 -50.73
C VAL A 119 -7.93 8.85 -49.34
N GLU A 120 -9.01 8.10 -49.26
CA GLU A 120 -9.77 7.90 -48.03
C GLU A 120 -9.06 6.93 -47.08
N SER A 121 -8.95 7.29 -45.83
CA SER A 121 -8.45 6.43 -44.74
C SER A 121 -9.51 6.27 -43.66
N THR A 122 -9.79 5.02 -43.27
CA THR A 122 -10.84 4.66 -42.28
C THR A 122 -10.28 4.01 -41.04
N GLY A 123 -9.05 4.35 -40.66
CA GLY A 123 -8.33 3.87 -39.50
C GLY A 123 -6.88 4.33 -39.52
N MET A 124 -6.13 3.85 -38.54
CA MET A 124 -4.69 4.11 -38.43
C MET A 124 -3.98 2.82 -38.02
N ILE A 125 -2.88 2.47 -38.70
CA ILE A 125 -1.97 1.41 -38.26
C ILE A 125 -0.97 2.05 -37.31
N CYS A 126 -0.78 1.51 -36.10
CA CYS A 126 -0.13 2.19 -35.00
C CYS A 126 1.32 1.72 -34.77
N ALA A 127 2.17 2.65 -34.31
CA ALA A 127 3.46 2.41 -33.69
C ALA A 127 3.34 2.11 -32.19
N GLU A 128 4.43 1.69 -31.55
CA GLU A 128 4.42 1.34 -30.10
C GLU A 128 4.13 2.54 -29.20
N ASP A 129 4.75 3.67 -29.48
CA ASP A 129 4.58 4.90 -28.71
C ASP A 129 3.19 5.51 -28.87
N GLU A 130 2.56 5.37 -30.05
CA GLU A 130 1.22 5.88 -30.32
C GLU A 130 0.12 5.19 -29.49
N ILE A 131 0.37 3.96 -29.04
CA ILE A 131 -0.56 3.20 -28.21
C ILE A 131 -0.04 2.96 -26.78
N GLY A 132 1.15 3.49 -26.47
CA GLY A 132 1.73 3.47 -25.11
C GLY A 132 2.25 2.11 -24.63
N ILE A 133 2.56 1.17 -25.54
CA ILE A 133 3.15 -0.14 -25.19
C ILE A 133 4.69 -0.15 -25.26
N GLY A 134 5.29 0.88 -25.82
CA GLY A 134 6.73 1.02 -25.98
C GLY A 134 7.12 2.46 -26.33
N THR A 135 8.34 2.65 -26.79
CA THR A 135 8.91 3.97 -27.15
C THR A 135 9.36 4.07 -28.59
N ASP A 136 9.20 2.99 -29.37
CA ASP A 136 9.62 2.97 -30.78
C ASP A 136 8.61 3.69 -31.68
N HIS A 137 9.09 4.70 -32.41
CA HIS A 137 8.36 5.48 -33.42
C HIS A 137 8.91 5.29 -34.83
N ALA A 138 9.92 4.43 -35.01
CA ALA A 138 10.57 4.26 -36.31
C ALA A 138 9.68 3.55 -37.37
N GLY A 139 8.61 2.89 -36.92
CA GLY A 139 7.67 2.19 -37.79
C GLY A 139 6.44 1.66 -37.05
N ILE A 140 5.56 1.03 -37.81
CA ILE A 140 4.39 0.36 -37.24
C ILE A 140 4.77 -0.92 -36.48
N ILE A 141 3.91 -1.32 -35.53
CA ILE A 141 4.03 -2.61 -34.85
C ILE A 141 3.75 -3.75 -35.83
N VAL A 142 4.73 -4.64 -36.00
CA VAL A 142 4.58 -5.88 -36.78
C VAL A 142 4.52 -7.05 -35.79
N LEU A 143 3.37 -7.69 -35.72
CA LEU A 143 3.11 -8.81 -34.82
C LEU A 143 3.57 -10.14 -35.44
N PRO A 144 3.80 -11.19 -34.60
CA PRO A 144 4.02 -12.55 -35.08
C PRO A 144 2.90 -13.05 -35.99
N ALA A 145 3.23 -13.96 -36.92
CA ALA A 145 2.29 -14.48 -37.90
C ALA A 145 1.06 -15.20 -37.29
N GLU A 146 1.21 -15.68 -36.08
CA GLU A 146 0.18 -16.38 -35.30
C GLU A 146 -0.90 -15.44 -34.74
N ALA A 147 -0.67 -14.12 -34.77
CA ALA A 147 -1.64 -13.14 -34.28
C ALA A 147 -2.92 -13.21 -35.14
N VAL A 148 -4.06 -13.34 -34.45
CA VAL A 148 -5.36 -13.56 -35.10
C VAL A 148 -6.02 -12.21 -35.41
N PRO A 149 -6.33 -11.89 -36.68
CA PRO A 149 -7.08 -10.69 -37.02
C PRO A 149 -8.46 -10.67 -36.35
N GLY A 150 -8.90 -9.52 -35.85
CA GLY A 150 -10.14 -9.34 -35.11
C GLY A 150 -9.98 -9.47 -33.59
N THR A 151 -8.85 -9.97 -33.12
CA THR A 151 -8.56 -9.96 -31.67
C THR A 151 -8.41 -8.52 -31.18
N LEU A 152 -9.05 -8.18 -30.05
CA LEU A 152 -8.84 -6.87 -29.42
C LEU A 152 -7.40 -6.75 -28.93
N ALA A 153 -6.76 -5.60 -29.18
CA ALA A 153 -5.38 -5.39 -28.75
C ALA A 153 -5.21 -5.52 -27.24
N LYS A 154 -6.19 -5.09 -26.44
CA LYS A 154 -6.18 -5.26 -24.98
C LYS A 154 -6.09 -6.74 -24.55
N ASP A 155 -6.76 -7.64 -25.28
CA ASP A 155 -6.75 -9.08 -24.98
C ASP A 155 -5.42 -9.71 -25.45
N TYR A 156 -4.92 -9.29 -26.61
CA TYR A 156 -3.65 -9.75 -27.16
C TYR A 156 -2.48 -9.39 -26.24
N TYR A 157 -2.43 -8.15 -25.75
CA TYR A 157 -1.39 -7.67 -24.83
C TYR A 157 -1.69 -7.98 -23.36
N ASN A 158 -2.82 -8.66 -23.08
CA ASN A 158 -3.26 -8.99 -21.71
C ASN A 158 -3.28 -7.76 -20.78
N ILE A 159 -3.79 -6.64 -21.31
CA ILE A 159 -3.90 -5.39 -20.55
C ILE A 159 -4.92 -5.59 -19.44
N LYS A 160 -4.46 -5.43 -18.22
CA LYS A 160 -5.29 -5.53 -17.03
C LYS A 160 -5.54 -4.15 -16.49
N SER A 161 -6.80 -3.80 -16.27
CA SER A 161 -7.15 -2.67 -15.42
C SER A 161 -7.09 -3.11 -13.95
N ASP A 162 -6.76 -2.17 -13.10
CA ASP A 162 -6.90 -2.31 -11.65
C ASP A 162 -7.77 -1.17 -11.12
N TYR A 163 -8.26 -1.31 -9.90
CA TYR A 163 -9.01 -0.27 -9.21
C TYR A 163 -8.27 0.14 -7.97
N VAL A 164 -8.14 1.43 -7.77
CA VAL A 164 -7.54 2.02 -6.57
C VAL A 164 -8.66 2.51 -5.66
N LEU A 165 -8.69 1.96 -4.45
CA LEU A 165 -9.58 2.35 -3.37
C LEU A 165 -8.86 3.39 -2.52
N GLU A 166 -9.39 4.60 -2.42
CA GLU A 166 -8.86 5.62 -1.51
C GLU A 166 -9.44 5.40 -0.11
N VAL A 167 -8.67 4.73 0.75
CA VAL A 167 -9.08 4.38 2.12
C VAL A 167 -8.53 5.39 3.10
N ASP A 168 -9.40 6.02 3.89
CA ASP A 168 -9.02 6.92 4.97
C ASP A 168 -8.79 6.13 6.26
N ILE A 169 -7.55 6.16 6.76
CA ILE A 169 -7.12 5.42 7.93
C ILE A 169 -7.01 6.36 9.13
N THR A 170 -7.87 6.16 10.09
CA THR A 170 -7.82 6.91 11.35
C THR A 170 -6.57 6.58 12.16
N PRO A 171 -6.04 7.50 12.98
CA PRO A 171 -4.76 7.30 13.69
C PRO A 171 -4.72 6.09 14.63
N ASN A 172 -5.86 5.61 15.13
CA ASN A 172 -5.96 4.43 15.99
C ASN A 172 -5.88 3.10 15.21
N ARG A 173 -6.12 3.14 13.87
CA ARG A 173 -6.14 1.95 13.01
C ARG A 173 -4.79 1.71 12.32
N ALA A 174 -3.70 1.74 13.10
CA ALA A 174 -2.34 1.45 12.62
C ALA A 174 -2.24 0.07 11.95
N ASP A 175 -3.01 -0.89 12.43
CA ASP A 175 -3.14 -2.25 11.88
C ASP A 175 -3.62 -2.30 10.43
N ALA A 176 -4.37 -1.29 9.98
CA ALA A 176 -4.93 -1.18 8.64
C ALA A 176 -4.05 -0.35 7.67
N CYS A 177 -2.86 0.12 8.10
CA CYS A 177 -1.95 0.94 7.27
C CYS A 177 -1.20 0.14 6.19
N SER A 178 -1.82 -0.90 5.62
CA SER A 178 -1.24 -1.76 4.57
C SER A 178 -2.33 -2.55 3.85
N HIS A 179 -1.99 -3.12 2.68
CA HIS A 179 -2.91 -4.00 1.95
C HIS A 179 -3.31 -5.22 2.78
N TYR A 180 -2.34 -5.86 3.47
CA TYR A 180 -2.65 -7.01 4.33
C TYR A 180 -3.50 -6.63 5.55
N GLY A 181 -3.28 -5.43 6.12
CA GLY A 181 -4.11 -4.92 7.21
C GLY A 181 -5.57 -4.70 6.79
N VAL A 182 -5.78 -4.09 5.61
CA VAL A 182 -7.13 -3.95 5.02
C VAL A 182 -7.73 -5.32 4.68
N ALA A 183 -6.91 -6.26 4.18
CA ALA A 183 -7.36 -7.63 3.88
C ALA A 183 -7.88 -8.37 5.12
N ARG A 184 -7.26 -8.17 6.30
CA ARG A 184 -7.75 -8.74 7.57
C ARG A 184 -9.15 -8.27 7.92
N ASP A 185 -9.40 -6.98 7.81
CA ASP A 185 -10.72 -6.42 8.11
C ASP A 185 -11.76 -6.88 7.09
N LEU A 186 -11.41 -6.89 5.80
CA LEU A 186 -12.28 -7.41 4.75
C LEU A 186 -12.59 -8.91 4.95
N TYR A 187 -11.60 -9.70 5.36
CA TYR A 187 -11.79 -11.11 5.70
C TYR A 187 -12.82 -11.28 6.82
N ALA A 188 -12.71 -10.50 7.90
CA ALA A 188 -13.67 -10.55 9.01
C ALA A 188 -15.09 -10.17 8.54
N TYR A 189 -15.22 -9.15 7.69
CA TYR A 189 -16.48 -8.78 7.07
C TYR A 189 -17.08 -9.94 6.23
N LEU A 190 -16.26 -10.57 5.40
CA LEU A 190 -16.69 -11.67 4.54
C LEU A 190 -17.21 -12.87 5.35
N ILE A 191 -16.45 -13.29 6.37
CA ILE A 191 -16.83 -14.38 7.27
C ILE A 191 -18.16 -14.06 7.98
N GLN A 192 -18.31 -12.86 8.52
CA GLN A 192 -19.53 -12.43 9.20
C GLN A 192 -20.75 -12.40 8.27
N ASN A 193 -20.56 -12.13 6.98
CA ASN A 193 -21.61 -12.12 5.98
C ASN A 193 -21.80 -13.48 5.27
N GLY A 194 -21.29 -14.57 5.85
CA GLY A 194 -21.49 -15.94 5.37
C GLY A 194 -20.77 -16.26 4.06
N LYS A 195 -19.78 -15.43 3.68
CA LYS A 195 -18.93 -15.71 2.51
C LYS A 195 -17.79 -16.65 2.90
N GLN A 196 -17.42 -17.53 1.98
CA GLN A 196 -16.19 -18.31 2.14
C GLN A 196 -15.00 -17.45 1.72
N ALA A 197 -14.08 -17.23 2.64
CA ALA A 197 -12.86 -16.49 2.40
C ALA A 197 -11.68 -17.16 3.09
N THR A 198 -10.48 -16.92 2.57
CA THR A 198 -9.20 -17.31 3.18
C THR A 198 -8.30 -16.09 3.20
N LEU A 199 -7.65 -15.88 4.33
CA LEU A 199 -6.62 -14.85 4.50
C LEU A 199 -5.26 -15.53 4.45
N GLN A 200 -4.37 -15.06 3.59
CA GLN A 200 -3.03 -15.64 3.40
C GLN A 200 -1.98 -14.56 3.19
N ARG A 201 -0.76 -14.90 3.50
CA ARG A 201 0.42 -14.08 3.23
C ARG A 201 1.52 -14.94 2.61
N PRO A 202 2.46 -14.35 1.83
CA PRO A 202 3.57 -15.09 1.23
C PRO A 202 4.36 -15.90 2.26
N SER A 203 4.77 -17.12 1.90
CA SER A 203 5.65 -17.91 2.75
C SER A 203 7.06 -17.31 2.76
N VAL A 204 7.70 -17.37 3.91
CA VAL A 204 9.13 -17.04 4.09
C VAL A 204 10.01 -18.27 4.32
N ASP A 205 9.49 -19.47 4.06
CA ASP A 205 10.20 -20.74 4.28
C ASP A 205 11.41 -20.90 3.34
N ALA A 206 11.43 -20.18 2.21
CA ALA A 206 12.56 -20.12 1.29
C ALA A 206 13.77 -19.35 1.83
N PHE A 207 13.61 -18.63 2.96
CA PHE A 207 14.72 -17.93 3.60
C PHE A 207 15.76 -18.94 4.10
N LYS A 208 16.99 -18.81 3.59
CA LYS A 208 18.09 -19.67 3.99
C LYS A 208 19.39 -18.88 3.94
N VAL A 209 20.15 -18.92 5.01
CA VAL A 209 21.53 -18.41 5.03
C VAL A 209 22.40 -19.34 4.19
N GLU A 210 23.14 -18.79 3.24
CA GLU A 210 23.93 -19.54 2.25
C GLU A 210 25.42 -19.53 2.57
N ASN A 211 25.88 -18.46 3.19
CA ASN A 211 27.25 -18.31 3.66
C ASN A 211 27.32 -17.28 4.79
N HIS A 212 28.53 -17.00 5.32
CA HIS A 212 28.77 -16.01 6.37
C HIS A 212 29.90 -15.05 5.94
N ASP A 213 29.93 -14.70 4.66
CA ASP A 213 31.00 -13.88 4.06
C ASP A 213 30.88 -12.40 4.35
N LEU A 214 29.73 -11.94 4.83
CA LEU A 214 29.48 -10.55 5.17
C LEU A 214 28.71 -10.47 6.48
N ASP A 215 29.42 -10.40 7.58
CA ASP A 215 28.81 -10.29 8.91
C ASP A 215 28.89 -8.84 9.40
N ILE A 216 27.74 -8.27 9.74
CA ILE A 216 27.60 -6.91 10.28
C ILE A 216 26.94 -7.05 11.64
N GLU A 217 27.65 -6.59 12.68
CA GLU A 217 27.14 -6.62 14.05
C GLU A 217 26.09 -5.52 14.27
N VAL A 218 25.19 -5.76 15.21
CA VAL A 218 24.14 -4.81 15.58
C VAL A 218 24.19 -4.56 17.08
N THR A 219 24.32 -3.30 17.46
CA THR A 219 24.27 -2.85 18.85
C THR A 219 23.14 -1.83 19.03
N VAL A 220 22.25 -2.07 19.98
CA VAL A 220 21.19 -1.14 20.35
C VAL A 220 21.52 -0.53 21.73
N GLU A 221 21.99 0.72 21.73
CA GLU A 221 22.31 1.45 22.96
C GLU A 221 21.08 2.02 23.64
N ASN A 222 20.05 2.39 22.86
CA ASN A 222 18.79 2.95 23.39
C ASN A 222 17.61 1.99 23.13
N SER A 223 17.43 1.05 24.04
CA SER A 223 16.37 0.03 23.95
C SER A 223 14.96 0.59 24.24
N GLU A 224 14.81 1.77 24.86
CA GLU A 224 13.51 2.43 25.00
C GLU A 224 13.02 2.95 23.66
N ALA A 225 13.90 3.60 22.89
CA ALA A 225 13.56 4.16 21.59
C ALA A 225 13.50 3.10 20.48
N CYS A 226 14.29 2.02 20.61
CA CYS A 226 14.33 0.88 19.69
C CYS A 226 14.20 -0.44 20.46
N PRO A 227 12.98 -0.89 20.78
CA PRO A 227 12.77 -2.17 21.47
C PRO A 227 13.13 -3.41 20.66
N HIS A 228 13.05 -3.33 19.32
CA HIS A 228 13.34 -4.43 18.41
C HIS A 228 14.08 -3.92 17.17
N TYR A 229 15.24 -4.46 16.90
CA TYR A 229 16.01 -4.18 15.69
C TYR A 229 16.55 -5.48 15.11
N ALA A 230 16.31 -5.69 13.83
CA ALA A 230 16.83 -6.86 13.14
C ALA A 230 17.47 -6.46 11.80
N GLY A 231 18.48 -7.20 11.40
CA GLY A 231 19.15 -6.99 10.13
C GLY A 231 19.75 -8.26 9.55
N VAL A 232 19.94 -8.26 8.23
CA VAL A 232 20.55 -9.35 7.49
C VAL A 232 21.30 -8.80 6.29
N THR A 233 22.40 -9.46 5.90
CA THR A 233 23.19 -9.07 4.73
C THR A 233 22.87 -9.93 3.52
N VAL A 234 22.86 -9.30 2.34
CA VAL A 234 22.83 -9.98 1.04
C VAL A 234 24.02 -9.47 0.23
N LYS A 235 24.89 -10.39 -0.20
CA LYS A 235 26.13 -10.10 -0.91
C LYS A 235 26.01 -10.43 -2.39
N GLY A 236 26.61 -9.62 -3.26
CA GLY A 236 26.64 -9.85 -4.69
C GLY A 236 25.36 -9.45 -5.40
N VAL A 237 24.66 -8.44 -4.91
CA VAL A 237 23.46 -7.89 -5.56
C VAL A 237 23.82 -7.05 -6.78
N THR A 238 22.90 -6.96 -7.72
CA THR A 238 22.95 -6.03 -8.85
C THR A 238 21.77 -5.08 -8.75
N VAL A 239 22.05 -3.82 -8.42
CA VAL A 239 21.04 -2.76 -8.38
C VAL A 239 20.73 -2.34 -9.79
N LYS A 240 19.47 -2.44 -10.18
CA LYS A 240 18.95 -2.14 -11.51
C LYS A 240 17.48 -1.75 -11.43
N GLU A 241 16.90 -1.40 -12.56
CA GLU A 241 15.47 -1.16 -12.67
C GLU A 241 14.66 -2.38 -12.19
N SER A 242 13.57 -2.12 -11.46
CA SER A 242 12.67 -3.15 -10.97
C SER A 242 11.92 -3.86 -12.09
N PRO A 243 11.52 -5.12 -11.94
CA PRO A 243 10.65 -5.77 -12.91
C PRO A 243 9.31 -5.04 -12.99
N GLU A 244 8.71 -5.06 -14.17
CA GLU A 244 7.51 -4.29 -14.51
C GLU A 244 6.34 -4.52 -13.52
N TRP A 245 6.13 -5.76 -13.08
CA TRP A 245 5.06 -6.07 -12.13
C TRP A 245 5.20 -5.30 -10.80
N LEU A 246 6.44 -5.12 -10.31
CA LEU A 246 6.72 -4.39 -9.07
C LEU A 246 6.54 -2.88 -9.27
N GLN A 247 7.06 -2.36 -10.39
CA GLN A 247 6.87 -0.96 -10.76
C GLN A 247 5.38 -0.62 -10.87
N ASN A 248 4.60 -1.47 -11.56
CA ASN A 248 3.17 -1.24 -11.77
C ASN A 248 2.39 -1.23 -10.45
N LYS A 249 2.68 -2.16 -9.52
CA LYS A 249 2.06 -2.14 -8.18
C LYS A 249 2.34 -0.85 -7.42
N LEU A 250 3.58 -0.35 -7.47
CA LEU A 250 3.95 0.89 -6.79
C LEU A 250 3.32 2.12 -7.46
N ARG A 251 3.35 2.20 -8.80
CA ARG A 251 2.73 3.30 -9.54
C ARG A 251 1.23 3.39 -9.27
N LEU A 252 0.52 2.25 -9.21
CA LEU A 252 -0.91 2.18 -8.92
C LEU A 252 -1.29 2.87 -7.60
N ILE A 253 -0.44 2.77 -6.59
CA ILE A 253 -0.68 3.40 -5.28
C ILE A 253 -0.03 4.78 -5.14
N GLY A 254 0.52 5.33 -6.23
CA GLY A 254 1.13 6.66 -6.27
C GLY A 254 2.60 6.70 -5.82
N VAL A 255 3.27 5.56 -5.71
CA VAL A 255 4.69 5.48 -5.34
C VAL A 255 5.54 5.42 -6.60
N ARG A 256 6.52 6.31 -6.73
CA ARG A 256 7.45 6.33 -7.85
C ARG A 256 8.49 5.22 -7.71
N PRO A 257 8.63 4.29 -8.67
CA PRO A 257 9.70 3.31 -8.68
C PRO A 257 11.08 3.98 -8.80
N ILE A 258 12.09 3.38 -8.16
CA ILE A 258 13.47 3.88 -8.15
C ILE A 258 14.43 2.80 -8.68
N ASN A 259 14.58 1.69 -7.95
CA ASN A 259 15.36 0.53 -8.33
C ASN A 259 14.88 -0.71 -7.57
N ASN A 260 15.32 -1.88 -7.98
CA ASN A 260 14.86 -3.16 -7.45
C ASN A 260 15.05 -3.33 -5.93
N VAL A 261 16.05 -2.71 -5.32
CA VAL A 261 16.29 -2.80 -3.87
C VAL A 261 15.36 -1.87 -3.10
N VAL A 262 15.28 -0.60 -3.50
CA VAL A 262 14.41 0.40 -2.85
C VAL A 262 12.93 0.06 -3.06
N ASP A 263 12.56 -0.41 -4.23
CA ASP A 263 11.18 -0.75 -4.56
C ASP A 263 10.68 -1.97 -3.79
N ILE A 264 11.57 -2.93 -3.46
CA ILE A 264 11.23 -4.03 -2.55
C ILE A 264 10.88 -3.49 -1.16
N THR A 265 11.65 -2.54 -0.61
CA THR A 265 11.34 -1.95 0.69
C THR A 265 10.01 -1.18 0.64
N ASN A 266 9.75 -0.42 -0.44
CA ASN A 266 8.48 0.25 -0.66
C ASN A 266 7.31 -0.74 -0.82
N TYR A 267 7.52 -1.84 -1.54
CA TYR A 267 6.52 -2.89 -1.66
C TYR A 267 6.11 -3.44 -0.29
N ILE A 268 7.09 -3.78 0.56
CA ILE A 268 6.81 -4.39 1.87
C ILE A 268 6.11 -3.40 2.81
N VAL A 269 6.49 -2.13 2.81
CA VAL A 269 5.81 -1.13 3.64
C VAL A 269 4.34 -0.96 3.26
N HIS A 270 4.00 -1.01 1.98
CA HIS A 270 2.61 -0.92 1.52
C HIS A 270 1.88 -2.25 1.58
N ALA A 271 2.59 -3.38 1.49
CA ALA A 271 2.03 -4.73 1.61
C ALA A 271 1.65 -5.08 3.05
N PHE A 272 2.56 -4.84 4.00
CA PHE A 272 2.47 -5.35 5.39
C PHE A 272 2.56 -4.27 6.47
N GLY A 273 2.79 -3.01 6.11
CA GLY A 273 2.88 -1.91 7.07
C GLY A 273 4.21 -1.83 7.83
N GLN A 274 5.21 -2.63 7.45
CA GLN A 274 6.54 -2.64 8.05
C GLN A 274 7.52 -1.82 7.21
N PRO A 275 7.93 -0.62 7.66
CA PRO A 275 9.00 0.10 6.97
C PRO A 275 10.33 -0.63 7.13
N LEU A 276 11.05 -0.72 6.03
CA LEU A 276 12.38 -1.30 5.93
C LEU A 276 13.37 -0.25 5.41
N HIS A 277 14.63 -0.41 5.74
CA HIS A 277 15.69 0.35 5.11
C HIS A 277 16.77 -0.59 4.56
N CYS A 278 17.41 -0.18 3.46
CA CYS A 278 18.47 -0.94 2.84
C CYS A 278 19.71 -0.06 2.71
N PHE A 279 20.74 -0.39 3.49
CA PHE A 279 22.02 0.29 3.45
C PHE A 279 22.97 -0.37 2.45
N ASP A 280 23.81 0.43 1.80
CA ASP A 280 25.01 -0.08 1.14
C ASP A 280 25.97 -0.62 2.22
N ALA A 281 26.20 -1.93 2.24
CA ALA A 281 27.02 -2.57 3.25
C ALA A 281 28.48 -2.06 3.23
N GLY A 282 28.98 -1.67 2.06
CA GLY A 282 30.32 -1.06 1.92
C GLY A 282 30.47 0.29 2.61
N LYS A 283 29.36 0.97 2.92
CA LYS A 283 29.34 2.23 3.65
C LYS A 283 29.18 2.07 5.17
N ILE A 284 28.93 0.85 5.65
CA ILE A 284 28.86 0.55 7.09
C ILE A 284 30.27 0.36 7.64
N LYS A 285 30.88 1.47 8.00
CA LYS A 285 32.27 1.49 8.51
C LYS A 285 32.38 0.71 9.80
N GLY A 286 33.40 -0.15 9.85
CA GLY A 286 33.66 -1.03 10.99
C GLY A 286 32.76 -2.25 11.10
N ASN A 287 31.95 -2.55 10.07
CA ASN A 287 31.01 -3.68 10.01
C ASN A 287 30.10 -3.76 11.25
N GLU A 288 29.62 -2.61 11.71
CA GLU A 288 28.73 -2.55 12.87
C GLU A 288 27.70 -1.43 12.68
N VAL A 289 26.44 -1.78 12.95
CA VAL A 289 25.32 -0.84 13.05
C VAL A 289 25.04 -0.59 14.52
N ILE A 290 25.04 0.70 14.89
CA ILE A 290 24.80 1.15 16.27
C ILE A 290 23.58 2.05 16.31
N VAL A 291 22.55 1.62 17.02
CA VAL A 291 21.30 2.40 17.20
C VAL A 291 21.40 3.19 18.49
N LYS A 292 21.59 4.51 18.35
CA LYS A 292 21.86 5.43 19.48
C LYS A 292 21.35 6.84 19.22
N THR A 293 21.39 7.70 20.23
CA THR A 293 21.20 9.14 20.08
C THR A 293 22.55 9.85 19.89
N MET A 294 22.51 11.05 19.32
CA MET A 294 23.69 11.88 19.09
C MET A 294 23.62 13.15 19.96
N PRO A 295 24.77 13.83 20.21
CA PRO A 295 24.77 15.09 20.93
C PRO A 295 23.88 16.15 20.25
N GLU A 296 23.30 17.04 21.06
CA GLU A 296 22.50 18.19 20.58
C GLU A 296 23.29 19.04 19.57
N GLY A 297 22.63 19.38 18.46
CA GLY A 297 23.23 20.24 17.42
C GLY A 297 24.17 19.53 16.45
N THR A 298 24.36 18.22 16.55
CA THR A 298 25.16 17.44 15.57
C THR A 298 24.60 17.67 14.16
N PRO A 299 25.42 18.09 13.17
CA PRO A 299 24.95 18.27 11.80
C PRO A 299 24.73 16.91 11.12
N PHE A 300 23.67 16.80 10.35
CA PHE A 300 23.34 15.59 9.59
C PHE A 300 22.65 15.97 8.26
N VAL A 301 23.13 15.43 7.14
CA VAL A 301 22.57 15.69 5.81
C VAL A 301 21.66 14.53 5.43
N THR A 302 20.41 14.83 5.16
CA THR A 302 19.37 13.87 4.77
C THR A 302 19.32 13.67 3.24
N LEU A 303 18.60 12.64 2.77
CA LEU A 303 18.45 12.28 1.34
C LEU A 303 17.90 13.43 0.46
N ASP A 304 17.21 14.40 1.04
CA ASP A 304 16.75 15.64 0.37
C ASP A 304 17.83 16.73 0.29
N GLU A 305 19.09 16.39 0.58
CA GLU A 305 20.26 17.29 0.58
C GLU A 305 20.16 18.45 1.59
N VAL A 306 19.26 18.34 2.57
CA VAL A 306 19.09 19.37 3.61
C VAL A 306 19.95 19.02 4.81
N GLU A 307 20.79 19.98 5.24
CA GLU A 307 21.52 19.88 6.51
C GLU A 307 20.57 20.16 7.68
N ARG A 308 20.47 19.22 8.60
CA ARG A 308 19.65 19.28 9.81
C ARG A 308 20.54 19.26 11.05
N LYS A 309 20.10 19.91 12.11
CA LYS A 309 20.74 19.83 13.43
C LYS A 309 19.96 18.84 14.28
N LEU A 310 20.64 17.77 14.69
CA LEU A 310 20.03 16.73 15.50
C LEU A 310 19.73 17.22 16.92
N ASN A 311 18.70 16.69 17.51
CA ASN A 311 18.40 16.82 18.93
C ASN A 311 18.90 15.59 19.69
N GLU A 312 19.26 15.75 20.97
CA GLU A 312 19.72 14.65 21.84
C GLU A 312 18.71 13.48 21.98
N ARG A 313 17.46 13.70 21.58
CA ARG A 313 16.37 12.70 21.54
C ARG A 313 16.04 12.22 20.14
N ASP A 314 16.82 12.55 19.14
CA ASP A 314 16.69 11.94 17.83
C ASP A 314 17.43 10.61 17.82
N LEU A 315 16.69 9.54 17.58
CA LEU A 315 17.29 8.22 17.46
C LEU A 315 17.95 8.12 16.09
N MET A 316 19.19 7.68 16.07
CA MET A 316 19.99 7.55 14.86
C MET A 316 20.46 6.12 14.67
N ILE A 317 20.54 5.71 13.42
CA ILE A 317 21.28 4.52 13.02
C ILE A 317 22.64 4.98 12.55
N CYS A 318 23.68 4.50 13.21
CA CYS A 318 25.07 4.90 13.01
C CYS A 318 25.93 3.70 12.61
N ASN A 319 27.04 3.95 11.95
CA ASN A 319 28.17 3.04 11.93
C ASN A 319 29.17 3.45 13.04
N LYS A 320 30.38 2.88 13.06
CA LYS A 320 31.40 3.21 14.09
C LYS A 320 31.89 4.66 14.04
N GLU A 321 31.75 5.34 12.93
CA GLU A 321 32.32 6.66 12.71
C GLU A 321 31.26 7.78 12.65
N GLU A 322 30.11 7.52 12.03
CA GLU A 322 29.13 8.54 11.69
C GLU A 322 27.68 8.05 11.74
N ALA A 323 26.75 8.97 11.76
CA ALA A 323 25.33 8.73 11.63
C ALA A 323 24.96 8.43 10.16
N MET A 324 24.09 7.46 9.94
CA MET A 324 23.66 7.00 8.61
C MET A 324 22.19 7.30 8.31
N CYS A 325 21.32 7.29 9.33
CA CYS A 325 19.88 7.44 9.13
C CYS A 325 19.22 8.00 10.39
N ILE A 326 18.20 8.84 10.23
CA ILE A 326 17.28 9.19 11.33
C ILE A 326 16.28 8.04 11.45
N ALA A 327 16.39 7.25 12.51
CA ALA A 327 15.67 5.99 12.71
C ALA A 327 14.16 6.14 12.54
N GLY A 328 13.60 5.40 11.60
CA GLY A 328 12.16 5.39 11.30
C GLY A 328 11.61 6.69 10.69
N VAL A 329 12.45 7.65 10.32
CA VAL A 329 12.03 8.93 9.76
C VAL A 329 12.60 9.15 8.36
N PHE A 330 13.95 9.27 8.22
CA PHE A 330 14.52 9.59 6.92
C PHE A 330 15.98 9.17 6.81
N GLY A 331 16.38 8.66 5.64
CA GLY A 331 17.75 8.23 5.35
C GLY A 331 18.72 9.39 5.24
N GLY A 332 20.00 9.10 5.48
CA GLY A 332 21.11 10.01 5.21
C GLY A 332 21.58 9.92 3.76
N LEU A 333 22.16 11.01 3.26
CA LEU A 333 22.59 11.16 1.87
C LEU A 333 23.61 10.08 1.45
N ASP A 334 24.55 9.76 2.32
CA ASP A 334 25.72 8.94 1.96
C ASP A 334 25.56 7.43 2.19
N SER A 335 24.50 6.99 2.90
CA SER A 335 24.36 5.59 3.36
C SER A 335 23.46 4.71 2.49
N GLY A 336 22.70 5.32 1.58
CA GLY A 336 21.75 4.61 0.71
C GLY A 336 22.42 3.76 -0.37
N SER A 337 21.65 2.80 -0.90
CA SER A 337 22.05 1.98 -2.04
C SER A 337 22.04 2.80 -3.35
N THR A 338 23.03 2.55 -4.20
CA THR A 338 23.18 3.15 -5.53
C THR A 338 23.35 2.05 -6.59
N GLU A 339 23.39 2.40 -7.86
CA GLU A 339 23.65 1.43 -8.94
C GLU A 339 25.02 0.73 -8.81
N ALA A 340 25.96 1.33 -8.10
CA ALA A 340 27.28 0.74 -7.83
C ALA A 340 27.30 -0.18 -6.61
N THR A 341 26.21 -0.28 -5.85
CA THR A 341 26.13 -1.12 -4.65
C THR A 341 26.09 -2.59 -5.04
N THR A 342 26.98 -3.38 -4.45
CA THR A 342 27.09 -4.83 -4.66
C THR A 342 26.67 -5.66 -3.45
N ASP A 343 26.66 -5.06 -2.28
CA ASP A 343 26.36 -5.74 -1.02
C ASP A 343 25.43 -4.85 -0.19
N VAL A 344 24.40 -5.42 0.39
CA VAL A 344 23.39 -4.66 1.13
C VAL A 344 23.18 -5.23 2.53
N PHE A 345 22.89 -4.33 3.47
CA PHE A 345 22.35 -4.66 4.79
C PHE A 345 20.91 -4.21 4.85
N ILE A 346 20.00 -5.17 5.02
CA ILE A 346 18.56 -4.92 5.12
C ILE A 346 18.20 -4.79 6.58
N GLU A 347 17.60 -3.65 6.94
CA GLU A 347 17.08 -3.33 8.26
C GLU A 347 15.58 -3.58 8.30
N SER A 348 15.12 -4.20 9.39
CA SER A 348 13.72 -4.21 9.83
C SER A 348 13.68 -3.96 11.33
N ALA A 349 12.91 -2.97 11.77
CA ALA A 349 12.92 -2.58 13.18
C ALA A 349 11.53 -2.20 13.69
N TYR A 350 11.36 -2.21 15.00
CA TYR A 350 10.26 -1.56 15.72
C TYR A 350 10.83 -0.40 16.53
N PHE A 351 10.54 0.82 16.08
CA PHE A 351 10.88 2.04 16.81
C PHE A 351 9.69 2.51 17.63
N HIS A 352 9.97 3.05 18.81
CA HIS A 352 8.91 3.53 19.70
C HIS A 352 8.14 4.71 19.08
N PRO A 353 6.81 4.62 18.94
CA PRO A 353 6.00 5.60 18.20
C PRO A 353 6.20 7.05 18.62
N THR A 354 6.30 7.30 19.94
CA THR A 354 6.48 8.66 20.48
C THR A 354 7.82 9.27 20.10
N TRP A 355 8.89 8.47 20.01
CA TRP A 355 10.21 8.93 19.60
C TRP A 355 10.18 9.35 18.14
N VAL A 356 9.69 8.49 17.25
CA VAL A 356 9.58 8.78 15.82
C VAL A 356 8.70 10.01 15.58
N ARG A 357 7.52 10.10 16.21
CA ARG A 357 6.61 11.24 16.07
C ARG A 357 7.25 12.56 16.47
N LYS A 358 7.98 12.60 17.61
CA LYS A 358 8.63 13.82 18.08
C LYS A 358 9.76 14.25 17.16
N THR A 359 10.57 13.30 16.67
CA THR A 359 11.66 13.55 15.72
C THR A 359 11.13 14.03 14.38
N ALA A 360 10.16 13.32 13.79
CA ALA A 360 9.53 13.69 12.52
C ALA A 360 8.97 15.13 12.56
N ARG A 361 8.24 15.48 13.62
CA ARG A 361 7.68 16.83 13.80
C ARG A 361 8.76 17.91 13.99
N ARG A 362 9.82 17.61 14.73
CA ARG A 362 10.94 18.54 14.97
C ARG A 362 11.61 18.92 13.67
N HIS A 363 11.81 17.97 12.78
CA HIS A 363 12.46 18.18 11.49
C HIS A 363 11.49 18.53 10.36
N GLY A 364 10.18 18.56 10.60
CA GLY A 364 9.17 18.83 9.58
C GLY A 364 9.10 17.73 8.50
N LEU A 365 9.47 16.49 8.86
CA LEU A 365 9.49 15.34 7.96
C LEU A 365 8.22 14.51 8.12
N ASN A 366 7.55 14.25 7.00
CA ASN A 366 6.41 13.35 6.95
C ASN A 366 6.64 12.34 5.82
N THR A 367 7.02 11.13 6.19
CA THR A 367 7.35 10.04 5.26
C THR A 367 6.43 8.85 5.48
N ASP A 368 6.34 7.96 4.51
CA ASP A 368 5.59 6.71 4.63
C ASP A 368 6.06 5.85 5.82
N ALA A 369 7.34 5.90 6.14
CA ALA A 369 7.91 5.23 7.30
C ALA A 369 7.46 5.91 8.61
N SER A 370 7.66 7.22 8.75
CA SER A 370 7.27 7.95 9.96
C SER A 370 5.78 7.90 10.22
N PHE A 371 4.96 7.95 9.16
CA PHE A 371 3.50 7.80 9.24
C PHE A 371 3.08 6.49 9.91
N ARG A 372 3.76 5.38 9.60
CA ARG A 372 3.46 4.06 10.18
C ARG A 372 4.05 3.90 11.56
N PHE A 373 5.32 4.21 11.74
CA PHE A 373 5.97 4.09 13.05
C PHE A 373 5.31 4.96 14.13
N GLU A 374 4.91 6.19 13.81
CA GLU A 374 4.29 7.09 14.81
C GLU A 374 2.91 6.62 15.30
N ARG A 375 2.24 5.77 14.52
CA ARG A 375 0.95 5.15 14.86
C ARG A 375 1.12 3.81 15.57
N GLY A 376 2.26 3.18 15.39
CA GLY A 376 2.56 1.83 15.83
C GLY A 376 2.49 0.82 14.66
N ILE A 377 3.43 -0.08 14.64
CA ILE A 377 3.48 -1.21 13.68
C ILE A 377 3.44 -2.52 14.46
N ASP A 378 3.35 -3.65 13.76
CA ASP A 378 3.42 -4.96 14.41
C ASP A 378 4.84 -5.27 14.90
N PRO A 379 5.12 -5.27 16.21
CA PRO A 379 6.44 -5.57 16.72
C PRO A 379 6.88 -7.03 16.47
N ASN A 380 5.92 -7.93 16.21
CA ASN A 380 6.17 -9.33 15.89
C ASN A 380 6.30 -9.58 14.38
N GLY A 381 5.97 -8.58 13.53
CA GLY A 381 6.10 -8.65 12.08
C GLY A 381 7.53 -8.43 11.57
N VAL A 382 8.44 -7.90 12.38
CA VAL A 382 9.80 -7.47 12.04
C VAL A 382 10.59 -8.56 11.31
N ILE A 383 10.68 -9.76 11.89
CA ILE A 383 11.45 -10.88 11.32
C ILE A 383 10.79 -11.45 10.07
N TYR A 384 9.47 -11.51 10.04
CA TYR A 384 8.75 -11.97 8.85
C TYR A 384 9.04 -11.07 7.65
N CYS A 385 8.92 -9.76 7.82
CA CYS A 385 9.16 -8.79 6.75
C CYS A 385 10.63 -8.74 6.33
N LEU A 386 11.58 -8.89 7.27
CA LEU A 386 13.00 -8.98 6.97
C LEU A 386 13.32 -10.20 6.09
N LYS A 387 12.79 -11.38 6.45
CA LYS A 387 12.96 -12.60 5.65
C LYS A 387 12.37 -12.45 4.25
N LEU A 388 11.17 -11.89 4.15
CA LEU A 388 10.52 -11.65 2.87
C LEU A 388 11.33 -10.69 1.99
N ALA A 389 11.86 -9.59 2.57
CA ALA A 389 12.73 -8.67 1.87
C ALA A 389 14.00 -9.34 1.34
N ALA A 390 14.66 -10.14 2.17
CA ALA A 390 15.88 -10.84 1.79
C ALA A 390 15.63 -11.85 0.64
N ILE A 391 14.51 -12.58 0.68
CA ILE A 391 14.09 -13.48 -0.41
C ILE A 391 13.88 -12.68 -1.69
N MET A 392 13.11 -11.58 -1.63
CA MET A 392 12.81 -10.74 -2.80
C MET A 392 14.08 -10.08 -3.37
N VAL A 393 14.99 -9.59 -2.52
CA VAL A 393 16.28 -9.03 -2.97
C VAL A 393 17.08 -10.10 -3.70
N LYS A 394 17.19 -11.31 -3.14
CA LYS A 394 17.86 -12.44 -3.80
C LYS A 394 17.23 -12.77 -5.16
N GLU A 395 15.90 -12.79 -5.26
CA GLU A 395 15.18 -13.13 -6.50
C GLU A 395 15.31 -12.03 -7.56
N LEU A 396 15.22 -10.76 -7.18
CA LEU A 396 15.11 -9.63 -8.12
C LEU A 396 16.44 -8.90 -8.37
N ALA A 397 17.35 -8.92 -7.39
CA ALA A 397 18.65 -8.28 -7.50
C ALA A 397 19.80 -9.30 -7.55
N GLY A 398 19.54 -10.58 -7.33
CA GLY A 398 20.57 -11.61 -7.23
C GLY A 398 21.26 -11.61 -5.87
N GLY A 399 22.45 -12.21 -5.83
CA GLY A 399 23.24 -12.31 -4.61
C GLY A 399 22.88 -13.50 -3.73
N THR A 400 23.50 -13.55 -2.57
CA THR A 400 23.37 -14.61 -1.58
C THR A 400 23.14 -14.04 -0.19
N ILE A 401 22.29 -14.67 0.62
CA ILE A 401 22.08 -14.29 2.01
C ILE A 401 23.34 -14.70 2.79
N SER A 402 24.08 -13.71 3.31
CA SER A 402 25.48 -13.85 3.74
C SER A 402 25.72 -13.58 5.22
N SER A 403 24.67 -13.56 6.04
CA SER A 403 24.74 -13.58 7.50
C SER A 403 23.55 -14.28 8.12
N GLU A 404 23.68 -14.68 9.38
CA GLU A 404 22.51 -14.94 10.22
C GLU A 404 21.74 -13.63 10.43
N ILE A 405 20.45 -13.74 10.76
CA ILE A 405 19.69 -12.58 11.19
C ILE A 405 20.25 -12.10 12.53
N LYS A 406 20.74 -10.86 12.56
CA LYS A 406 21.03 -10.17 13.81
C LYS A 406 19.72 -9.68 14.37
N ASP A 407 19.28 -10.27 15.46
CA ASP A 407 17.97 -9.99 16.10
C ASP A 407 18.18 -9.52 17.53
N VAL A 408 17.99 -8.21 17.75
CA VAL A 408 18.07 -7.57 19.06
C VAL A 408 16.68 -7.19 19.51
N PHE A 409 16.03 -8.07 20.26
CA PHE A 409 14.68 -7.87 20.78
C PHE A 409 14.71 -7.74 22.31
N THR A 410 14.91 -6.54 22.80
CA THR A 410 15.13 -6.25 24.23
C THR A 410 13.88 -6.38 25.08
N ALA A 411 12.70 -6.13 24.48
CA ALA A 411 11.42 -6.18 25.15
C ALA A 411 10.34 -6.82 24.27
N PRO A 412 10.28 -8.18 24.20
CA PRO A 412 9.26 -8.86 23.40
C PRO A 412 7.85 -8.39 23.73
N ALA A 413 7.14 -7.96 22.69
CA ALA A 413 5.76 -7.51 22.85
C ALA A 413 4.85 -8.68 23.20
N LYS A 414 4.06 -8.48 24.25
CA LYS A 414 3.06 -9.45 24.71
C LYS A 414 1.69 -9.06 24.17
N ASP A 415 0.88 -10.07 23.88
CA ASP A 415 -0.53 -9.86 23.59
C ASP A 415 -1.22 -9.18 24.76
N PHE A 416 -2.20 -8.33 24.48
CA PHE A 416 -3.04 -7.74 25.51
C PHE A 416 -4.08 -8.77 25.96
N VAL A 417 -4.25 -8.93 27.28
CA VAL A 417 -5.24 -9.83 27.84
C VAL A 417 -6.51 -9.03 28.14
N VAL A 418 -7.62 -9.40 27.51
CA VAL A 418 -8.90 -8.71 27.68
C VAL A 418 -9.97 -9.68 28.15
N GLU A 419 -10.62 -9.36 29.28
CA GLU A 419 -11.77 -10.07 29.79
C GLU A 419 -13.06 -9.50 29.20
N LEU A 420 -13.78 -10.29 28.40
CA LEU A 420 -15.01 -9.90 27.72
C LEU A 420 -16.22 -10.57 28.36
N ASN A 421 -17.12 -9.80 28.94
CA ASN A 421 -18.37 -10.30 29.51
C ASN A 421 -19.53 -10.17 28.52
N TYR A 422 -20.26 -11.25 28.22
CA TYR A 422 -21.38 -11.26 27.29
C TYR A 422 -22.51 -10.30 27.67
N GLY A 423 -22.83 -10.22 28.99
CA GLY A 423 -23.85 -9.29 29.48
C GLY A 423 -23.47 -7.83 29.20
N LYS A 424 -22.18 -7.49 29.29
CA LYS A 424 -21.67 -6.16 28.97
C LYS A 424 -21.74 -5.88 27.46
N VAL A 425 -21.38 -6.87 26.62
CA VAL A 425 -21.55 -6.78 25.17
C VAL A 425 -23.00 -6.42 24.83
N HIS A 426 -23.95 -7.21 25.32
CA HIS A 426 -25.37 -7.02 25.02
C HIS A 426 -25.90 -5.67 25.54
N SER A 427 -25.42 -5.24 26.72
CA SER A 427 -25.83 -3.97 27.32
C SER A 427 -25.32 -2.75 26.54
N LEU A 428 -24.06 -2.78 26.08
CA LEU A 428 -23.47 -1.68 25.31
C LEU A 428 -24.00 -1.62 23.88
N VAL A 429 -24.14 -2.77 23.23
CA VAL A 429 -24.67 -2.87 21.85
C VAL A 429 -26.18 -2.56 21.83
N GLY A 430 -26.89 -2.87 22.89
CA GLY A 430 -28.36 -2.74 22.96
C GLY A 430 -29.12 -3.90 22.27
N LYS A 431 -28.40 -4.94 21.84
CA LYS A 431 -28.94 -6.15 21.21
C LYS A 431 -28.20 -7.39 21.70
N VAL A 432 -28.91 -8.50 21.81
CA VAL A 432 -28.29 -9.79 22.10
C VAL A 432 -27.65 -10.33 20.83
N ILE A 433 -26.32 -10.40 20.80
CA ILE A 433 -25.56 -11.04 19.73
C ILE A 433 -25.28 -12.51 20.15
N PRO A 434 -25.53 -13.51 19.29
CA PRO A 434 -25.23 -14.90 19.60
C PRO A 434 -23.75 -15.10 19.96
N VAL A 435 -23.47 -15.91 20.97
CA VAL A 435 -22.09 -16.17 21.43
C VAL A 435 -21.20 -16.69 20.31
N GLU A 436 -21.69 -17.58 19.47
CA GLU A 436 -20.93 -18.11 18.33
C GLU A 436 -20.59 -17.02 17.31
N THR A 437 -21.45 -16.03 17.12
CA THR A 437 -21.17 -14.85 16.29
C THR A 437 -20.07 -13.99 16.91
N ILE A 438 -20.11 -13.75 18.21
CA ILE A 438 -19.05 -13.02 18.94
C ILE A 438 -17.72 -13.75 18.77
N LYS A 439 -17.68 -15.07 18.99
CA LYS A 439 -16.49 -15.90 18.83
C LYS A 439 -15.94 -15.86 17.41
N SER A 440 -16.83 -15.99 16.42
CA SER A 440 -16.46 -15.92 15.01
C SER A 440 -15.82 -14.58 14.65
N ILE A 441 -16.40 -13.47 15.11
CA ILE A 441 -15.88 -12.13 14.87
C ILE A 441 -14.49 -11.95 15.49
N VAL A 442 -14.34 -12.22 16.79
CA VAL A 442 -13.04 -11.99 17.47
C VAL A 442 -11.94 -12.88 16.88
N THR A 443 -12.24 -14.13 16.49
CA THR A 443 -11.27 -15.02 15.86
C THR A 443 -10.92 -14.61 14.44
N SER A 444 -11.88 -14.08 13.67
CA SER A 444 -11.61 -13.56 12.30
C SER A 444 -10.73 -12.30 12.32
N LEU A 445 -10.70 -11.57 13.45
CA LEU A 445 -9.80 -10.44 13.71
C LEU A 445 -8.48 -10.87 14.38
N GLU A 446 -8.13 -12.16 14.30
CA GLU A 446 -6.90 -12.75 14.85
C GLU A 446 -6.76 -12.66 16.39
N MET A 447 -7.84 -12.35 17.13
CA MET A 447 -7.86 -12.44 18.60
C MET A 447 -8.00 -13.91 19.00
N LYS A 448 -7.15 -14.38 19.92
CA LYS A 448 -7.18 -15.76 20.39
C LYS A 448 -8.04 -15.88 21.63
N ILE A 449 -8.98 -16.82 21.64
CA ILE A 449 -9.74 -17.18 22.84
C ILE A 449 -8.85 -18.09 23.69
N THR A 450 -8.41 -17.59 24.85
CA THR A 450 -7.54 -18.33 25.78
C THR A 450 -8.33 -19.03 26.89
N ASN A 451 -9.51 -18.50 27.23
CA ASN A 451 -10.44 -19.13 28.17
C ASN A 451 -11.88 -18.78 27.78
N GLU A 452 -12.80 -19.71 28.04
CA GLU A 452 -14.23 -19.55 27.79
C GLU A 452 -15.02 -19.98 29.04
N THR A 453 -16.00 -19.18 29.43
CA THR A 453 -16.93 -19.45 30.51
C THR A 453 -18.36 -19.23 30.03
N ALA A 454 -19.34 -19.60 30.87
CA ALA A 454 -20.74 -19.31 30.56
C ALA A 454 -21.06 -17.80 30.51
N GLU A 455 -20.23 -16.95 31.13
CA GLU A 455 -20.45 -15.51 31.25
C GLU A 455 -19.60 -14.66 30.29
N GLY A 456 -18.53 -15.23 29.68
CA GLY A 456 -17.65 -14.47 28.83
C GLY A 456 -16.41 -15.20 28.36
N LEU A 457 -15.51 -14.44 27.72
CA LEU A 457 -14.26 -14.89 27.13
C LEU A 457 -13.07 -14.16 27.73
N THR A 458 -11.94 -14.86 27.83
CA THR A 458 -10.63 -14.21 27.97
C THR A 458 -9.95 -14.23 26.62
N LEU A 459 -9.58 -13.06 26.11
CA LEU A 459 -8.98 -12.88 24.80
C LEU A 459 -7.51 -12.49 24.94
N SER A 460 -6.68 -13.05 24.03
CA SER A 460 -5.31 -12.62 23.77
C SER A 460 -5.35 -11.80 22.48
N VAL A 461 -5.19 -10.49 22.58
CA VAL A 461 -5.27 -9.53 21.49
C VAL A 461 -3.87 -9.24 20.98
N PRO A 462 -3.58 -9.37 19.67
CA PRO A 462 -2.26 -9.14 19.11
C PRO A 462 -1.76 -7.71 19.36
N PRO A 463 -0.44 -7.49 19.60
CA PRO A 463 0.08 -6.18 19.97
C PRO A 463 0.06 -5.14 18.85
N TYR A 464 -0.15 -5.54 17.60
CA TYR A 464 -0.37 -4.59 16.50
C TYR A 464 -1.74 -3.88 16.58
N ARG A 465 -2.69 -4.41 17.38
CA ARG A 465 -3.94 -3.75 17.73
C ARG A 465 -3.71 -2.84 18.94
N VAL A 466 -2.98 -1.76 18.69
CA VAL A 466 -2.57 -0.79 19.74
C VAL A 466 -3.76 -0.11 20.43
N ASP A 467 -4.89 -0.07 19.77
CA ASP A 467 -6.16 0.53 20.21
C ASP A 467 -7.05 -0.42 21.05
N VAL A 468 -6.83 -1.74 20.96
CA VAL A 468 -7.72 -2.75 21.58
C VAL A 468 -7.11 -3.34 22.84
N GLN A 469 -7.28 -2.64 23.95
CA GLN A 469 -6.70 -3.03 25.25
C GLN A 469 -7.76 -3.25 26.36
N ARG A 470 -9.00 -2.86 26.10
CA ARG A 470 -10.12 -2.95 27.06
C ARG A 470 -11.30 -3.70 26.44
N ASP A 471 -12.20 -4.14 27.27
CA ASP A 471 -13.42 -4.82 26.82
C ASP A 471 -14.31 -3.94 25.91
N CYS A 472 -14.40 -2.64 26.18
CA CYS A 472 -15.16 -1.73 25.32
C CYS A 472 -14.56 -1.61 23.91
N ASP A 473 -13.23 -1.71 23.78
CA ASP A 473 -12.53 -1.65 22.48
C ASP A 473 -12.84 -2.94 21.67
N VAL A 474 -12.86 -4.10 22.34
CA VAL A 474 -13.29 -5.37 21.71
C VAL A 474 -14.79 -5.32 21.32
N ILE A 475 -15.63 -4.71 22.15
CA ILE A 475 -17.07 -4.56 21.84
C ILE A 475 -17.27 -3.66 20.63
N GLU A 476 -16.47 -2.61 20.47
CA GLU A 476 -16.46 -1.77 19.26
C GLU A 476 -16.11 -2.59 18.01
N ASP A 477 -15.07 -3.42 18.08
CA ASP A 477 -14.70 -4.32 16.99
C ASP A 477 -15.81 -5.32 16.64
N ILE A 478 -16.44 -5.91 17.68
CA ILE A 478 -17.58 -6.80 17.47
C ILE A 478 -18.70 -6.05 16.75
N LEU A 479 -19.02 -4.83 17.17
CA LEU A 479 -20.14 -4.06 16.63
C LEU A 479 -19.88 -3.60 15.19
N ARG A 480 -18.67 -3.15 14.86
CA ARG A 480 -18.34 -2.72 13.51
C ARG A 480 -18.37 -3.88 12.49
N ILE A 481 -17.90 -5.08 12.89
CA ILE A 481 -17.95 -6.28 12.02
C ILE A 481 -19.36 -6.89 11.98
N TYR A 482 -20.09 -6.91 13.11
CA TYR A 482 -21.50 -7.29 13.15
C TYR A 482 -22.36 -6.40 12.25
N GLY A 483 -22.00 -5.13 12.15
CA GLY A 483 -22.67 -4.08 11.38
C GLY A 483 -23.62 -3.24 12.23
N TYR A 484 -23.35 -1.94 12.29
CA TYR A 484 -24.16 -0.98 13.05
C TYR A 484 -25.63 -0.98 12.61
N ASN A 485 -25.89 -1.15 11.30
CA ASN A 485 -27.25 -1.17 10.75
C ASN A 485 -28.05 -2.42 11.12
N ASN A 486 -27.41 -3.44 11.70
CA ASN A 486 -28.05 -4.65 12.19
C ASN A 486 -28.57 -4.51 13.63
N VAL A 487 -28.38 -3.34 14.24
CA VAL A 487 -28.90 -3.02 15.59
C VAL A 487 -30.12 -2.13 15.43
N GLU A 488 -31.25 -2.60 15.92
CA GLU A 488 -32.53 -1.88 15.81
C GLU A 488 -32.53 -0.63 16.71
N ILE A 489 -33.02 0.48 16.18
CA ILE A 489 -33.23 1.69 16.96
C ILE A 489 -34.49 1.50 17.82
N PRO A 490 -34.39 1.54 19.17
CA PRO A 490 -35.56 1.36 20.02
C PRO A 490 -36.58 2.49 19.82
N SER A 491 -37.84 2.12 19.74
CA SER A 491 -38.95 3.08 19.59
C SER A 491 -39.19 3.92 20.86
N THR A 492 -38.63 3.53 21.98
CA THR A 492 -38.79 4.19 23.29
C THR A 492 -37.46 4.28 24.01
N LEU A 493 -37.15 5.45 24.54
CA LEU A 493 -36.02 5.68 25.43
C LEU A 493 -36.49 5.47 26.88
N LYS A 494 -35.90 4.48 27.60
CA LYS A 494 -36.09 4.35 29.03
C LYS A 494 -34.97 5.08 29.75
N SER A 495 -35.30 6.18 30.41
CA SER A 495 -34.35 6.95 31.22
C SER A 495 -34.86 7.05 32.64
N SER A 496 -34.00 6.82 33.64
CA SER A 496 -34.27 7.19 35.02
C SER A 496 -33.88 8.65 35.21
N LEU A 497 -34.86 9.52 35.41
CA LEU A 497 -34.61 10.90 35.77
C LEU A 497 -34.26 10.97 37.26
N THR A 498 -32.97 11.06 37.55
CA THR A 498 -32.53 11.41 38.91
C THR A 498 -32.74 12.90 39.11
N THR A 499 -33.58 13.25 40.06
CA THR A 499 -33.95 14.64 40.34
C THR A 499 -33.02 15.33 41.34
N LYS A 500 -32.04 14.64 41.89
CA LYS A 500 -31.07 15.20 42.86
C LYS A 500 -29.72 14.51 42.71
N GLY A 501 -28.71 15.23 42.21
CA GLY A 501 -27.31 14.86 42.25
C GLY A 501 -26.54 15.59 43.35
N GLU A 502 -25.37 15.10 43.74
CA GLU A 502 -24.52 15.74 44.77
C GLU A 502 -24.14 17.17 44.38
N ASN A 503 -24.00 17.44 43.08
CA ASN A 503 -23.62 18.74 42.54
C ASN A 503 -24.82 19.67 42.24
N ASP A 504 -26.07 19.26 42.46
CA ASP A 504 -27.25 20.06 42.08
C ASP A 504 -27.29 21.44 42.73
N LYS A 505 -26.87 21.52 44.01
CA LYS A 505 -26.81 22.80 44.72
C LYS A 505 -25.77 23.74 44.14
N SER A 506 -24.61 23.21 43.80
CA SER A 506 -23.51 23.98 43.18
C SER A 506 -23.92 24.45 41.80
N ASN A 507 -24.46 23.56 40.95
CA ASN A 507 -24.93 23.89 39.63
C ASN A 507 -26.06 24.94 39.62
N LYS A 508 -27.01 24.81 40.58
CA LYS A 508 -28.07 25.81 40.72
C LYS A 508 -27.54 27.18 41.13
N LEU A 509 -26.56 27.21 42.05
CA LEU A 509 -25.93 28.48 42.45
C LEU A 509 -25.15 29.08 41.29
N GLN A 510 -24.40 28.28 40.57
CA GLN A 510 -23.64 28.73 39.42
C GLN A 510 -24.56 29.30 38.32
N ASN A 511 -25.62 28.61 37.99
CA ASN A 511 -26.60 29.09 36.99
C ASN A 511 -27.29 30.38 37.47
N LEU A 512 -27.66 30.46 38.77
CA LEU A 512 -28.29 31.67 39.33
C LEU A 512 -27.37 32.90 39.23
N VAL A 513 -26.07 32.72 39.52
CA VAL A 513 -25.07 33.80 39.42
C VAL A 513 -24.82 34.14 37.94
N ALA A 514 -24.74 33.16 37.06
CA ALA A 514 -24.58 33.37 35.62
C ALA A 514 -25.76 34.16 35.04
N GLU A 515 -27.00 33.78 35.33
CA GLU A 515 -28.21 34.47 34.89
C GLU A 515 -28.25 35.92 35.42
N GLN A 516 -27.86 36.16 36.67
CA GLN A 516 -27.79 37.51 37.23
C GLN A 516 -26.76 38.37 36.50
N LEU A 517 -25.58 37.85 36.21
CA LEU A 517 -24.52 38.56 35.49
C LEU A 517 -24.93 38.87 34.04
N VAL A 518 -25.53 37.88 33.33
CA VAL A 518 -26.09 38.10 32.00
C VAL A 518 -27.15 39.20 32.01
N GLY A 519 -28.04 39.23 33.03
CA GLY A 519 -29.01 40.26 33.21
C GLY A 519 -28.41 41.67 33.49
N CYS A 520 -27.16 41.71 34.00
CA CYS A 520 -26.40 42.95 34.17
C CYS A 520 -25.55 43.32 32.93
N GLY A 521 -25.65 42.59 31.82
CA GLY A 521 -24.94 42.87 30.57
C GLY A 521 -23.55 42.20 30.40
N PHE A 522 -23.21 41.27 31.25
CA PHE A 522 -22.01 40.44 31.08
C PHE A 522 -22.26 39.31 30.04
N ASN A 523 -21.23 38.92 29.32
CA ASN A 523 -21.29 37.78 28.41
C ASN A 523 -20.39 36.65 28.96
N GLU A 524 -20.91 35.43 28.93
CA GLU A 524 -20.09 34.24 29.19
C GLU A 524 -19.17 33.97 28.00
N ILE A 525 -17.90 33.68 28.28
CA ILE A 525 -16.92 33.33 27.25
C ILE A 525 -16.27 31.99 27.63
N LEU A 526 -15.91 31.21 26.64
CA LEU A 526 -15.06 30.04 26.78
C LEU A 526 -13.64 30.44 26.39
N ASN A 527 -12.66 30.15 27.26
CA ASN A 527 -11.25 30.44 27.02
C ASN A 527 -10.53 29.20 26.51
#